data_2d89e9fe7d435563c2481e311495fb21
#
_entry.id   2d89e9fe7d435563c2481e311495fb21
#
_cell.length_a   1.000
_cell.length_b   1.000
_cell.length_c   1.000
_cell.angle_alpha   90.00
_cell.angle_beta   90.00
_cell.angle_gamma   90.00
#
_symmetry.space_group_name_H-M   'P 1'
#
loop_
_entity.id
_entity.type
_entity.pdbx_description
1 polymer ?
#
loop_
_entity_poly.entity_id
_entity_poly.type
_entity_poly.pdbx_seq_one_letter_code
_entity_poly.pdbx_strand_id
1 'polypeptide(L)'
;TTSRGLGDVYKRQIEEVFPQDTNAYNTLFGGRLLSLMDKAGGIACAKFAHREFVTISIDTLTFIAPARQGDLLEVSGQVVYTSSHTACTKVTAYTMSKATWEKNIICEGYFFFVAIDSMMRPIPVPQFTPHTEEEHTEWGKAKAIRENMLAQKAKREA
;
A
#
# COMPACT_ATOMS: atom_id res chain seq x y z
N THR A 1 -17.97 -15.32 -2.39
CA THR A 1 -16.91 -15.03 -1.42
C THR A 1 -17.40 -14.04 -0.37
N THR A 2 -17.00 -14.24 0.86
CA THR A 2 -17.44 -13.43 1.98
C THR A 2 -16.67 -12.11 2.06
N SER A 3 -17.39 -11.03 2.29
CA SER A 3 -16.79 -9.73 2.57
C SER A 3 -16.11 -9.79 3.95
N ARG A 4 -14.93 -9.18 4.05
CA ARG A 4 -14.15 -9.17 5.28
C ARG A 4 -14.32 -7.86 6.04
N GLY A 5 -14.19 -7.92 7.35
CA GLY A 5 -14.30 -6.75 8.21
C GLY A 5 -13.11 -5.81 8.13
N LEU A 6 -13.27 -4.61 8.65
CA LEU A 6 -12.23 -3.56 8.59
C LEU A 6 -10.93 -4.01 9.26
N GLY A 7 -11.01 -4.77 10.36
CA GLY A 7 -9.82 -5.27 11.05
C GLY A 7 -8.95 -6.20 10.21
N ASP A 8 -9.55 -6.86 9.20
CA ASP A 8 -8.84 -7.81 8.34
C ASP A 8 -8.10 -7.10 7.19
N VAL A 9 -8.40 -5.82 6.92
CA VAL A 9 -7.87 -5.10 5.76
C VAL A 9 -6.80 -4.08 6.11
N TYR A 10 -6.47 -3.95 7.39
CA TYR A 10 -5.57 -2.92 7.88
C TYR A 10 -4.26 -3.49 8.42
N LYS A 11 -3.14 -2.84 8.06
CA LYS A 11 -1.82 -3.17 8.60
C LYS A 11 -1.11 -1.88 8.99
N ARG A 12 -0.57 -1.86 10.22
CA ARG A 12 0.22 -0.74 10.76
C ARG A 12 1.56 -1.25 11.25
N GLN A 13 2.63 -0.53 10.92
CA GLN A 13 3.99 -0.86 11.32
C GLN A 13 4.73 0.40 11.73
N ILE A 14 5.48 0.35 12.83
CA ILE A 14 6.28 1.48 13.32
C ILE A 14 7.75 1.12 13.23
N GLU A 15 8.53 2.04 12.65
CA GLU A 15 9.98 1.93 12.46
C GLU A 15 10.65 3.21 12.95
N GLU A 16 11.93 3.12 13.27
CA GLU A 16 12.76 4.30 13.55
C GLU A 16 13.70 4.51 12.37
N VAL A 17 13.95 5.77 12.01
CA VAL A 17 14.87 6.11 10.91
C VAL A 17 16.30 6.13 11.46
N PHE A 18 17.09 5.13 11.11
CA PHE A 18 18.49 5.02 11.50
C PHE A 18 19.42 5.62 10.42
N PRO A 19 20.70 5.89 10.76
CA PRO A 19 21.65 6.45 9.78
C PRO A 19 21.75 5.66 8.48
N GLN A 20 21.72 4.33 8.55
CA GLN A 20 21.80 3.48 7.35
C GLN A 20 20.56 3.56 6.46
N ASP A 21 19.48 4.15 6.95
CA ASP A 21 18.26 4.35 6.16
C ASP A 21 18.26 5.70 5.44
N THR A 22 19.30 6.50 5.61
CA THR A 22 19.33 7.88 5.11
C THR A 22 20.23 8.05 3.91
N ASN A 23 19.97 9.13 3.17
CA ASN A 23 20.78 9.56 2.02
C ASN A 23 21.85 10.59 2.46
N ALA A 24 22.53 11.19 1.48
CA ALA A 24 23.58 12.19 1.73
C ALA A 24 23.08 13.45 2.46
N TYR A 25 21.77 13.65 2.50
CA TYR A 25 21.14 14.82 3.13
C TYR A 25 20.58 14.53 4.51
N ASN A 26 20.87 13.34 5.06
CA ASN A 26 20.36 12.85 6.34
C ASN A 26 18.82 12.73 6.40
N THR A 27 18.20 12.55 5.24
CA THR A 27 16.76 12.24 5.16
C THR A 27 16.57 10.79 4.73
N LEU A 28 15.43 10.24 5.08
CA LEU A 28 15.09 8.86 4.75
C LEU A 28 15.20 8.64 3.23
N PHE A 29 16.00 7.63 2.85
CA PHE A 29 16.14 7.28 1.45
C PHE A 29 14.80 6.82 0.87
N GLY A 30 14.40 7.41 -0.27
CA GLY A 30 13.10 7.12 -0.89
C GLY A 30 12.88 5.65 -1.19
N GLY A 31 13.93 4.94 -1.63
CA GLY A 31 13.84 3.50 -1.90
C GLY A 31 13.59 2.69 -0.64
N ARG A 32 14.14 3.11 0.49
CA ARG A 32 13.88 2.45 1.78
C ARG A 32 12.43 2.64 2.21
N LEU A 33 11.91 3.86 2.07
CA LEU A 33 10.52 4.15 2.37
C LEU A 33 9.58 3.33 1.49
N LEU A 34 9.85 3.30 0.20
CA LEU A 34 9.06 2.54 -0.76
C LEU A 34 9.05 1.05 -0.41
N SER A 35 10.20 0.50 -0.02
CA SER A 35 10.32 -0.89 0.42
C SER A 35 9.43 -1.20 1.62
N LEU A 36 9.42 -0.30 2.61
CA LEU A 36 8.57 -0.46 3.80
C LEU A 36 7.08 -0.38 3.44
N MET A 37 6.73 0.53 2.54
CA MET A 37 5.35 0.70 2.10
C MET A 37 4.87 -0.51 1.29
N ASP A 38 5.70 -1.03 0.40
CA ASP A 38 5.39 -2.22 -0.38
C ASP A 38 5.15 -3.42 0.52
N LYS A 39 6.01 -3.61 1.50
CA LYS A 39 5.89 -4.68 2.49
C LYS A 39 4.58 -4.56 3.29
N ALA A 40 4.27 -3.37 3.77
CA ALA A 40 3.04 -3.13 4.53
C ALA A 40 1.80 -3.41 3.68
N GLY A 41 1.82 -2.97 2.42
CA GLY A 41 0.72 -3.22 1.49
C GLY A 41 0.50 -4.69 1.21
N GLY A 42 1.58 -5.43 0.97
CA GLY A 42 1.51 -6.87 0.72
C GLY A 42 1.00 -7.65 1.93
N ILE A 43 1.44 -7.27 3.12
CA ILE A 43 0.98 -7.92 4.36
C ILE A 43 -0.51 -7.63 4.59
N ALA A 44 -0.97 -6.42 4.30
CA ALA A 44 -2.39 -6.08 4.41
C ALA A 44 -3.24 -6.96 3.47
N CYS A 45 -2.77 -7.16 2.23
CA CYS A 45 -3.44 -8.04 1.29
C CYS A 45 -3.46 -9.49 1.78
N ALA A 46 -2.33 -9.98 2.27
CA ALA A 46 -2.22 -11.35 2.78
C ALA A 46 -3.15 -11.58 3.97
N LYS A 47 -3.23 -10.60 4.87
CA LYS A 47 -4.11 -10.67 6.03
C LYS A 47 -5.58 -10.67 5.60
N PHE A 48 -5.91 -9.88 4.59
CA PHE A 48 -7.27 -9.79 4.06
C PHE A 48 -7.69 -11.10 3.37
N ALA A 49 -6.85 -11.62 2.49
CA ALA A 49 -7.24 -12.70 1.57
C ALA A 49 -6.76 -14.09 1.97
N HIS A 50 -5.81 -14.19 2.90
CA HIS A 50 -5.14 -15.45 3.25
C HIS A 50 -4.52 -16.13 2.03
N ARG A 51 -3.84 -15.33 1.20
CA ARG A 51 -3.15 -15.73 -0.04
C ARG A 51 -1.76 -15.13 -0.07
N GLU A 52 -0.89 -15.70 -0.90
CA GLU A 52 0.38 -15.08 -1.25
C GLU A 52 0.14 -14.05 -2.35
N PHE A 53 0.86 -12.94 -2.28
CA PHE A 53 0.72 -11.83 -3.23
C PHE A 53 2.06 -11.37 -3.76
N VAL A 54 2.08 -10.92 -5.01
CA VAL A 54 3.23 -10.21 -5.57
C VAL A 54 2.79 -8.85 -6.08
N THR A 55 3.68 -7.88 -5.96
CA THR A 55 3.43 -6.51 -6.39
C THR A 55 3.44 -6.44 -7.91
N ILE A 56 2.42 -5.86 -8.51
CA ILE A 56 2.34 -5.67 -9.95
C ILE A 56 2.44 -4.22 -10.37
N SER A 57 2.08 -3.28 -9.50
CA SER A 57 2.10 -1.86 -9.85
C SER A 57 2.00 -1.01 -8.60
N ILE A 58 2.61 0.18 -8.69
CA ILE A 58 2.46 1.22 -7.68
C ILE A 58 2.06 2.47 -8.45
N ASP A 59 0.98 3.10 -8.05
CA ASP A 59 0.46 4.24 -8.77
C ASP A 59 0.13 5.39 -7.85
N THR A 60 0.18 6.59 -8.41
CA THR A 60 -0.16 7.82 -7.70
C THR A 60 0.63 7.93 -6.39
N LEU A 61 1.93 7.56 -6.45
CA LEU A 61 2.83 7.68 -5.31
C LEU A 61 3.26 9.13 -5.16
N THR A 62 2.95 9.73 -4.01
CA THR A 62 3.24 11.13 -3.75
C THR A 62 4.14 11.26 -2.53
N PHE A 63 5.33 11.82 -2.74
CA PHE A 63 6.26 12.17 -1.65
C PHE A 63 5.94 13.60 -1.22
N ILE A 64 5.46 13.75 0.01
CA ILE A 64 4.93 15.03 0.52
C ILE A 64 5.96 15.77 1.34
N ALA A 65 6.72 15.06 2.18
CA ALA A 65 7.71 15.66 3.08
C ALA A 65 8.81 14.65 3.39
N PRO A 66 10.02 15.13 3.76
CA PRO A 66 11.09 14.22 4.15
C PRO A 66 10.94 13.72 5.58
N ALA A 67 11.46 12.53 5.84
CA ALA A 67 11.69 12.04 7.20
C ALA A 67 13.19 12.18 7.49
N ARG A 68 13.53 12.46 8.74
CA ARG A 68 14.91 12.67 9.15
C ARG A 68 15.39 11.55 10.05
N GLN A 69 16.71 11.42 10.15
CA GLN A 69 17.31 10.50 11.10
C GLN A 69 16.78 10.77 12.51
N GLY A 70 16.36 9.72 13.19
CA GLY A 70 15.80 9.81 14.54
C GLY A 70 14.29 9.94 14.59
N ASP A 71 13.63 10.24 13.48
CA ASP A 71 12.17 10.27 13.44
C ASP A 71 11.61 8.86 13.58
N LEU A 72 10.42 8.77 14.17
CA LEU A 72 9.62 7.56 14.10
C LEU A 72 8.81 7.60 12.82
N LEU A 73 8.67 6.44 12.20
CA LEU A 73 7.95 6.28 10.95
C LEU A 73 6.81 5.30 11.19
N GLU A 74 5.60 5.71 10.89
CA GLU A 74 4.45 4.78 10.89
C GLU A 74 4.00 4.55 9.47
N VAL A 75 3.96 3.29 9.06
CA VAL A 75 3.49 2.90 7.74
C VAL A 75 2.23 2.09 7.93
N SER A 76 1.14 2.51 7.30
CA SER A 76 -0.14 1.80 7.39
C SER A 76 -0.65 1.48 6.00
N GLY A 77 -1.19 0.26 5.86
CA GLY A 77 -1.78 -0.20 4.63
C GLY A 77 -3.19 -0.69 4.87
N GLN A 78 -4.09 -0.33 3.99
CA GLN A 78 -5.49 -0.73 4.06
C GLN A 78 -5.94 -1.17 2.68
N VAL A 79 -6.53 -2.37 2.59
CA VAL A 79 -7.11 -2.84 1.34
C VAL A 79 -8.33 -1.97 1.02
N VAL A 80 -8.36 -1.39 -0.17
CA VAL A 80 -9.42 -0.46 -0.58
C VAL A 80 -10.17 -0.93 -1.82
N TYR A 81 -9.64 -1.91 -2.54
CA TYR A 81 -10.25 -2.37 -3.78
C TYR A 81 -9.76 -3.78 -4.12
N THR A 82 -10.64 -4.57 -4.71
CA THR A 82 -10.29 -5.87 -5.27
C THR A 82 -10.90 -6.03 -6.65
N SER A 83 -10.19 -6.75 -7.51
CA SER A 83 -10.76 -7.27 -8.75
C SER A 83 -10.78 -8.80 -8.63
N SER A 84 -10.92 -9.54 -9.74
CA SER A 84 -11.01 -11.00 -9.65
C SER A 84 -9.78 -11.65 -9.02
N HIS A 85 -8.57 -11.19 -9.36
CA HIS A 85 -7.29 -11.78 -8.92
C HIS A 85 -6.36 -10.77 -8.27
N THR A 86 -6.77 -9.53 -8.14
CA THR A 86 -5.91 -8.47 -7.61
C THR A 86 -6.54 -7.78 -6.41
N ALA A 87 -5.68 -7.24 -5.55
CA ALA A 87 -6.09 -6.39 -4.45
C ALA A 87 -5.26 -5.12 -4.49
N CYS A 88 -5.87 -4.01 -4.11
CA CYS A 88 -5.19 -2.73 -4.00
C CYS A 88 -5.16 -2.29 -2.55
N THR A 89 -3.97 -1.93 -2.08
CA THR A 89 -3.77 -1.37 -0.75
C THR A 89 -3.41 0.10 -0.89
N LYS A 90 -4.14 0.97 -0.21
CA LYS A 90 -3.69 2.34 -0.03
C LYS A 90 -2.72 2.33 1.13
N VAL A 91 -1.49 2.74 0.87
CA VAL A 91 -0.43 2.76 1.88
C VAL A 91 -0.06 4.20 2.18
N THR A 92 0.00 4.53 3.45
CA THR A 92 0.32 5.87 3.92
C THR A 92 1.46 5.79 4.92
N ALA A 93 2.42 6.69 4.77
CA ALA A 93 3.54 6.81 5.70
C ALA A 93 3.48 8.15 6.43
N TYR A 94 3.72 8.09 7.73
CA TYR A 94 3.72 9.27 8.61
C TYR A 94 5.03 9.32 9.36
N THR A 95 5.49 10.53 9.69
CA THR A 95 6.50 10.72 10.71
C THR A 95 5.83 11.08 12.02
N MET A 96 6.46 10.72 13.12
CA MET A 96 6.02 11.09 14.46
C MET A 96 7.22 11.59 15.26
N SER A 97 7.01 12.68 16.00
CA SER A 97 7.99 13.16 16.97
C SER A 97 7.91 12.30 18.23
N LYS A 98 9.06 11.87 18.76
CA LYS A 98 9.10 11.15 20.03
C LYS A 98 8.61 12.01 21.20
N ALA A 99 8.68 13.34 21.06
CA ALA A 99 8.27 14.27 22.10
C ALA A 99 6.75 14.44 22.17
N THR A 100 6.09 14.57 21.02
CA THR A 100 4.67 14.94 20.95
C THR A 100 3.78 13.83 20.43
N TRP A 101 4.34 12.87 19.69
CA TRP A 101 3.61 11.79 19.00
C TRP A 101 2.65 12.30 17.93
N GLU A 102 2.80 13.55 17.52
CA GLU A 102 2.02 14.09 16.41
C GLU A 102 2.44 13.43 15.11
N LYS A 103 1.45 13.05 14.28
CA LYS A 103 1.67 12.41 13.00
C LYS A 103 1.60 13.43 11.88
N ASN A 104 2.60 13.37 10.99
CA ASN A 104 2.61 14.17 9.77
C ASN A 104 2.77 13.23 8.59
N ILE A 105 1.87 13.34 7.63
CA ILE A 105 1.93 12.51 6.43
C ILE A 105 3.15 12.89 5.59
N ILE A 106 3.91 11.88 5.14
CA ILE A 106 5.09 12.13 4.31
C ILE A 106 5.01 11.47 2.94
N CYS A 107 4.19 10.43 2.79
CA CYS A 107 4.06 9.73 1.51
C CYS A 107 2.78 8.92 1.50
N GLU A 108 2.17 8.80 0.33
CA GLU A 108 1.03 7.90 0.14
C GLU A 108 0.99 7.38 -1.29
N GLY A 109 0.39 6.23 -1.48
CA GLY A 109 0.26 5.64 -2.80
C GLY A 109 -0.67 4.45 -2.81
N TYR A 110 -1.02 4.00 -4.01
CA TYR A 110 -1.87 2.84 -4.24
C TYR A 110 -1.01 1.70 -4.78
N PHE A 111 -0.95 0.62 -4.03
CA PHE A 111 -0.12 -0.55 -4.34
C PHE A 111 -1.02 -1.69 -4.80
N PHE A 112 -0.77 -2.19 -6.00
CA PHE A 112 -1.58 -3.27 -6.58
C PHE A 112 -0.80 -4.57 -6.54
N PHE A 113 -1.49 -5.62 -6.10
CA PHE A 113 -0.91 -6.95 -5.90
C PHE A 113 -1.79 -7.98 -6.59
N VAL A 114 -1.18 -9.03 -7.12
CA VAL A 114 -1.91 -10.18 -7.65
C VAL A 114 -1.72 -11.36 -6.71
N ALA A 115 -2.82 -12.07 -6.42
CA ALA A 115 -2.75 -13.29 -5.63
C ALA A 115 -2.22 -14.43 -6.49
N ILE A 116 -1.33 -15.23 -5.91
CA ILE A 116 -0.66 -16.32 -6.64
C ILE A 116 -0.72 -17.63 -5.85
N ASP A 117 -0.66 -18.74 -6.58
CA ASP A 117 -0.50 -20.07 -6.01
C ASP A 117 0.99 -20.42 -5.90
N SER A 118 1.29 -21.65 -5.48
CA SER A 118 2.67 -22.14 -5.31
C SER A 118 3.46 -22.17 -6.62
N MET A 119 2.78 -22.13 -7.75
CA MET A 119 3.42 -22.11 -9.08
C MET A 119 3.42 -20.72 -9.72
N MET A 120 3.20 -19.69 -8.91
CA MET A 120 3.18 -18.29 -9.34
C MET A 120 2.06 -17.97 -10.33
N ARG A 121 0.98 -18.74 -10.33
CA ARG A 121 -0.18 -18.48 -11.20
C ARG A 121 -1.22 -17.64 -10.47
N PRO A 122 -1.85 -16.67 -11.16
CA PRO A 122 -2.90 -15.86 -10.53
C PRO A 122 -4.07 -16.72 -10.04
N ILE A 123 -4.56 -16.41 -8.85
CA ILE A 123 -5.73 -17.07 -8.28
C ILE A 123 -6.74 -16.04 -7.78
N PRO A 124 -8.02 -16.42 -7.68
CA PRO A 124 -9.05 -15.49 -7.22
C PRO A 124 -8.83 -14.99 -5.79
N VAL A 125 -9.31 -13.80 -5.51
CA VAL A 125 -9.27 -13.20 -4.17
C VAL A 125 -10.69 -13.03 -3.62
N PRO A 126 -10.86 -13.09 -2.28
CA PRO A 126 -12.12 -12.67 -1.68
C PRO A 126 -12.38 -11.21 -2.04
N GLN A 127 -13.64 -10.83 -2.22
CA GLN A 127 -13.95 -9.48 -2.63
C GLN A 127 -14.09 -8.53 -1.44
N PHE A 128 -13.53 -7.35 -1.57
CA PHE A 128 -13.73 -6.26 -0.63
C PHE A 128 -14.95 -5.46 -1.07
N THR A 129 -15.89 -5.25 -0.15
CA THR A 129 -17.09 -4.46 -0.43
C THR A 129 -17.05 -3.19 0.40
N PRO A 130 -17.00 -2.01 -0.24
CA PRO A 130 -17.01 -0.76 0.51
C PRO A 130 -18.38 -0.54 1.17
N HIS A 131 -18.39 -0.03 2.39
CA HIS A 131 -19.61 0.25 3.15
C HIS A 131 -19.76 1.73 3.52
N THR A 132 -18.67 2.38 3.90
CA THR A 132 -18.71 3.79 4.28
C THR A 132 -18.49 4.68 3.07
N GLU A 133 -18.83 5.95 3.20
CA GLU A 133 -18.59 6.96 2.15
C GLU A 133 -17.10 7.05 1.81
N GLU A 134 -16.24 7.03 2.84
CA GLU A 134 -14.80 7.05 2.67
C GLU A 134 -14.30 5.81 1.92
N GLU A 135 -14.80 4.63 2.28
CA GLU A 135 -14.45 3.39 1.59
C GLU A 135 -14.88 3.41 0.13
N HIS A 136 -16.07 3.93 -0.16
CA HIS A 136 -16.54 4.07 -1.55
C HIS A 136 -15.66 5.02 -2.34
N THR A 137 -15.21 6.11 -1.73
CA THR A 137 -14.32 7.09 -2.38
C THR A 137 -12.99 6.43 -2.75
N GLU A 138 -12.36 5.74 -1.80
CA GLU A 138 -11.08 5.08 -2.04
C GLU A 138 -11.22 3.93 -3.05
N TRP A 139 -12.31 3.18 -2.97
CA TRP A 139 -12.59 2.10 -3.90
C TRP A 139 -12.71 2.64 -5.33
N GLY A 140 -13.41 3.76 -5.49
CA GLY A 140 -13.58 4.40 -6.79
C GLY A 140 -12.26 4.90 -7.39
N LYS A 141 -11.39 5.49 -6.56
CA LYS A 141 -10.06 5.94 -7.00
C LYS A 141 -9.21 4.76 -7.47
N ALA A 142 -9.17 3.70 -6.68
CA ALA A 142 -8.38 2.51 -7.00
C ALA A 142 -8.90 1.84 -8.28
N LYS A 143 -10.22 1.77 -8.44
CA LYS A 143 -10.84 1.21 -9.64
C LYS A 143 -10.43 2.00 -10.89
N ALA A 144 -10.48 3.33 -10.81
CA ALA A 144 -10.09 4.19 -11.94
C ALA A 144 -8.62 3.99 -12.30
N ILE A 145 -7.74 3.87 -11.31
CA ILE A 145 -6.32 3.60 -11.53
C ILE A 145 -6.15 2.26 -12.23
N ARG A 146 -6.85 1.22 -11.76
CA ARG A 146 -6.76 -0.12 -12.34
C ARG A 146 -7.22 -0.14 -13.78
N GLU A 147 -8.31 0.54 -14.09
CA GLU A 147 -8.82 0.63 -15.45
C GLU A 147 -7.82 1.32 -16.38
N ASN A 148 -7.18 2.39 -15.90
CA ASN A 148 -6.15 3.09 -16.65
C ASN A 148 -4.92 2.20 -16.89
N MET A 149 -4.50 1.43 -15.88
CA MET A 149 -3.39 0.49 -16.02
C MET A 149 -3.66 -0.55 -17.10
N LEU A 150 -4.88 -1.10 -17.12
CA LEU A 150 -5.29 -2.08 -18.13
C LEU A 150 -5.32 -1.47 -19.54
N ALA A 151 -5.79 -0.24 -19.68
CA ALA A 151 -5.78 0.47 -20.96
C ALA A 151 -4.36 0.72 -21.46
N GLN A 152 -3.44 1.09 -20.57
CA GLN A 152 -2.03 1.29 -20.90
C GLN A 152 -1.36 -0.02 -21.33
N LYS A 153 -1.66 -1.12 -20.64
CA LYS A 153 -1.15 -2.44 -20.99
C LYS A 153 -1.61 -2.86 -22.37
N ALA A 154 -2.89 -2.66 -22.68
CA ALA A 154 -3.46 -2.98 -23.99
C ALA A 154 -2.75 -2.21 -25.11
N LYS A 155 -2.43 -0.92 -24.89
CA LYS A 155 -1.70 -0.11 -25.86
C LYS A 155 -0.29 -0.62 -26.10
N ARG A 156 0.40 -1.10 -25.06
CA ARG A 156 1.76 -1.62 -25.19
C ARG A 156 1.80 -2.95 -25.94
N GLU A 157 0.73 -3.72 -25.86
CA GLU A 157 0.62 -5.02 -26.51
C GLU A 157 0.07 -4.94 -27.94
N ALA A 158 -0.40 -3.78 -28.33
CA ALA A 158 -0.96 -3.56 -29.68
C ALA A 158 0.13 -3.39 -30.75
#